data_995b67122a28bbaacc2545f42eb03d41
#
_entry.id   995b67122a28bbaacc2545f42eb03d41
#
_cell.length_a   1.000
_cell.length_b   1.000
_cell.length_c   1.000
_cell.angle_alpha   90.00
_cell.angle_beta   90.00
_cell.angle_gamma   90.00
#
_symmetry.space_group_name_H-M   'P 1'
#
loop_
_entity.id
_entity.type
_entity.pdbx_description
1 polymer ?
#
loop_
_entity_poly.entity_id
_entity_poly.type
_entity_poly.pdbx_seq_one_letter_code
_entity_poly.pdbx_strand_id
1 'polypeptide(L)'
;MIKDLFSIFKRMLGHSTLLMKKPHLIIRVGWGYFSTLVLKRPTLRTIEFSVNTDCQSECEFCYSTQNVSNSEDELSLEEISKIWQEAKSLGAFSSVISGGEPTLRKDLVEVLEAVEATKHIVCMTTNAIALNESRLARLKEAGLSTIHYSLDSLDPDENDKIRGYQGHYAQVIRCIQ
;
A
#
# COMPACT_ATOMS: atom_id res chain seq x y z
N MET A 1 -3.76 20.35 -21.38
CA MET A 1 -3.38 19.21 -22.22
C MET A 1 -1.87 18.93 -22.21
N ILE A 2 -0.97 19.85 -22.63
CA ILE A 2 0.50 19.60 -22.63
C ILE A 2 1.07 19.50 -21.20
N LYS A 3 0.63 20.35 -20.27
CA LYS A 3 1.04 20.30 -18.85
C LYS A 3 0.61 18.98 -18.16
N ASP A 4 -0.54 18.47 -18.54
CA ASP A 4 -1.06 17.19 -18.01
C ASP A 4 -0.22 16.02 -18.53
N LEU A 5 0.16 16.04 -19.80
CA LEU A 5 1.02 15.03 -20.42
C LEU A 5 2.40 14.98 -19.76
N PHE A 6 2.99 16.13 -19.47
CA PHE A 6 4.29 16.24 -18.80
C PHE A 6 4.22 15.74 -17.33
N SER A 7 3.14 16.07 -16.61
CA SER A 7 2.90 15.56 -15.25
C SER A 7 2.77 14.03 -15.22
N ILE A 8 2.05 13.47 -16.22
CA ILE A 8 1.88 12.02 -16.37
C ILE A 8 3.22 11.35 -16.67
N PHE A 9 4.01 11.91 -17.60
CA PHE A 9 5.33 11.41 -17.95
C PHE A 9 6.27 11.42 -16.74
N LYS A 10 6.25 12.47 -15.93
CA LYS A 10 7.04 12.57 -14.70
C LYS A 10 6.62 11.51 -13.66
N ARG A 11 5.31 11.24 -13.52
CA ARG A 11 4.80 10.16 -12.64
C ARG A 11 5.18 8.78 -13.17
N MET A 12 5.13 8.55 -14.47
CA MET A 12 5.59 7.29 -15.09
C MET A 12 7.09 7.07 -14.88
N LEU A 13 7.92 8.13 -14.96
CA LEU A 13 9.35 8.05 -14.66
C LEU A 13 9.61 7.71 -13.17
N GLY A 14 8.81 8.26 -12.25
CA GLY A 14 8.89 7.90 -10.82
C GLY A 14 8.61 6.42 -10.53
N HIS A 15 7.84 5.76 -11.40
CA HIS A 15 7.56 4.31 -11.32
C HIS A 15 8.44 3.46 -12.25
N SER A 16 9.39 4.05 -12.94
CA SER A 16 10.21 3.36 -13.96
C SER A 16 10.95 2.15 -13.40
N THR A 17 11.52 2.25 -12.21
CA THR A 17 12.22 1.13 -11.56
C THR A 17 11.29 -0.03 -11.19
N LEU A 18 10.04 0.27 -10.79
CA LEU A 18 9.01 -0.75 -10.51
C LEU A 18 8.50 -1.40 -11.79
N LEU A 19 8.29 -0.60 -12.84
CA LEU A 19 7.88 -1.09 -14.16
C LEU A 19 8.98 -1.94 -14.82
N MET A 20 10.26 -1.62 -14.61
CA MET A 20 11.37 -2.46 -15.07
C MET A 20 11.38 -3.84 -14.40
N LYS A 21 10.97 -3.94 -13.15
CA LYS A 21 10.83 -5.21 -12.42
C LYS A 21 9.58 -6.01 -12.86
N LYS A 22 8.55 -5.31 -13.36
CA LYS A 22 7.26 -5.91 -13.78
C LYS A 22 6.86 -5.39 -15.17
N PRO A 23 7.63 -5.72 -16.25
CA PRO A 23 7.47 -5.11 -17.58
C PRO A 23 6.10 -5.38 -18.22
N HIS A 24 5.42 -6.47 -17.87
CA HIS A 24 4.06 -6.77 -18.32
C HIS A 24 3.02 -5.71 -17.90
N LEU A 25 3.32 -4.87 -16.89
CA LEU A 25 2.44 -3.78 -16.49
C LEU A 25 2.50 -2.56 -17.41
N ILE A 26 3.55 -2.40 -18.22
CA ILE A 26 3.72 -1.23 -19.09
C ILE A 26 2.53 -1.08 -20.01
N ILE A 27 2.10 -2.17 -20.66
CA ILE A 27 0.95 -2.17 -21.57
C ILE A 27 -0.33 -1.82 -20.82
N ARG A 28 -0.53 -2.39 -19.65
CA ARG A 28 -1.74 -2.18 -18.84
C ARG A 28 -1.83 -0.74 -18.32
N VAL A 29 -0.73 -0.20 -17.80
CA VAL A 29 -0.62 1.18 -17.36
C VAL A 29 -0.85 2.13 -18.56
N GLY A 30 -0.18 1.87 -19.68
CA GLY A 30 -0.33 2.65 -20.92
C GLY A 30 -1.78 2.65 -21.42
N TRP A 31 -2.44 1.49 -21.44
CA TRP A 31 -3.85 1.37 -21.82
C TRP A 31 -4.78 2.15 -20.88
N GLY A 32 -4.56 2.09 -19.58
CA GLY A 32 -5.35 2.83 -18.60
C GLY A 32 -5.26 4.35 -18.82
N TYR A 33 -4.06 4.87 -19.07
CA TYR A 33 -3.88 6.29 -19.41
C TYR A 33 -4.48 6.66 -20.76
N PHE A 34 -4.27 5.87 -21.79
CA PHE A 34 -4.88 6.07 -23.11
C PHE A 34 -6.41 6.09 -23.02
N SER A 35 -7.00 5.13 -22.33
CA SER A 35 -8.44 5.03 -22.13
C SER A 35 -9.01 6.28 -21.46
N THR A 36 -8.35 6.78 -20.40
CA THR A 36 -8.82 7.97 -19.69
C THR A 36 -8.62 9.26 -20.49
N LEU A 37 -7.45 9.45 -21.13
CA LEU A 37 -7.07 10.71 -21.76
C LEU A 37 -7.64 10.86 -23.16
N VAL A 38 -7.64 9.78 -23.94
CA VAL A 38 -8.05 9.79 -25.36
C VAL A 38 -9.51 9.36 -25.50
N LEU A 39 -9.86 8.22 -24.93
CA LEU A 39 -11.22 7.68 -25.06
C LEU A 39 -12.22 8.29 -24.09
N LYS A 40 -11.76 9.12 -23.12
CA LYS A 40 -12.58 9.74 -22.06
C LYS A 40 -13.36 8.73 -21.22
N ARG A 41 -12.84 7.51 -21.11
CA ARG A 41 -13.46 6.44 -20.29
C ARG A 41 -12.73 6.37 -18.94
N PRO A 42 -13.45 6.48 -17.82
CA PRO A 42 -12.86 6.30 -16.50
C PRO A 42 -12.32 4.87 -16.36
N THR A 43 -11.13 4.73 -15.78
CA THR A 43 -10.55 3.42 -15.45
C THR A 43 -10.10 3.43 -14.00
N LEU A 44 -10.38 2.36 -13.28
CA LEU A 44 -9.83 2.14 -11.95
C LEU A 44 -8.30 1.91 -12.08
N ARG A 45 -7.50 2.56 -11.24
CA ARG A 45 -6.04 2.41 -11.28
C ARG A 45 -5.49 1.74 -10.03
N THR A 46 -6.04 2.12 -8.90
CA THR A 46 -5.59 1.68 -7.58
C THR A 46 -6.79 1.35 -6.72
N ILE A 47 -6.67 0.31 -5.92
CA ILE A 47 -7.59 -0.02 -4.84
C ILE A 47 -6.82 -0.06 -3.53
N GLU A 48 -7.43 0.36 -2.46
CA GLU A 48 -6.89 0.25 -1.11
C GLU A 48 -7.69 -0.77 -0.31
N PHE A 49 -6.97 -1.67 0.35
CA PHE A 49 -7.52 -2.65 1.28
C PHE A 49 -7.15 -2.25 2.69
N SER A 50 -8.14 -1.91 3.50
CA SER A 50 -8.01 -1.85 4.95
C SER A 50 -8.15 -3.27 5.49
N VAL A 51 -7.02 -3.94 5.75
CA VAL A 51 -6.99 -5.40 6.01
C VAL A 51 -7.26 -5.76 7.46
N ASN A 52 -7.19 -4.78 8.37
CA ASN A 52 -7.53 -4.92 9.78
C ASN A 52 -7.85 -3.55 10.40
N THR A 53 -8.34 -3.55 11.63
CA THR A 53 -8.60 -2.34 12.42
C THR A 53 -7.65 -2.20 13.62
N ASP A 54 -6.95 -3.27 13.98
CA ASP A 54 -6.01 -3.28 15.10
C ASP A 54 -4.78 -2.44 14.80
N CYS A 55 -4.36 -1.65 15.79
CA CYS A 55 -3.13 -0.86 15.73
C CYS A 55 -2.55 -0.71 17.14
N GLN A 56 -1.22 -0.75 17.26
CA GLN A 56 -0.51 -0.53 18.52
C GLN A 56 -0.15 0.96 18.76
N SER A 57 -0.43 1.84 17.78
CA SER A 57 -0.23 3.28 17.90
C SER A 57 -1.54 4.00 18.19
N GLU A 58 -1.49 5.08 18.99
CA GLU A 58 -2.61 5.93 19.35
C GLU A 58 -2.44 7.33 18.74
N CYS A 59 -2.35 7.41 17.42
CA CYS A 59 -2.09 8.66 16.71
C CYS A 59 -3.21 9.68 16.94
N GLU A 60 -2.86 10.94 17.23
CA GLU A 60 -3.81 12.02 17.51
C GLU A 60 -4.84 12.27 16.38
N PHE A 61 -4.46 12.00 15.13
CA PHE A 61 -5.29 12.25 13.94
C PHE A 61 -5.82 10.97 13.27
N CYS A 62 -5.76 9.83 13.96
CA CYS A 62 -6.11 8.55 13.37
C CYS A 62 -7.61 8.42 13.08
N TYR A 63 -7.98 8.22 11.83
CA TYR A 63 -9.38 7.97 11.44
C TYR A 63 -9.85 6.56 11.80
N SER A 64 -8.92 5.61 11.92
CA SER A 64 -9.22 4.20 12.20
C SER A 64 -9.69 3.98 13.64
N THR A 65 -9.23 4.78 14.60
CA THR A 65 -9.66 4.68 16.01
C THR A 65 -11.12 5.04 16.23
N GLN A 66 -11.73 5.77 15.29
CA GLN A 66 -13.15 6.14 15.35
C GLN A 66 -14.07 5.04 14.82
N ASN A 67 -13.52 4.04 14.13
CA ASN A 67 -14.25 2.97 13.46
C ASN A 67 -13.74 1.60 13.94
N VAL A 68 -13.70 1.38 15.26
CA VAL A 68 -13.33 0.07 15.82
C VAL A 68 -14.42 -0.93 15.48
N SER A 69 -14.25 -1.64 14.37
CA SER A 69 -14.98 -2.87 14.10
C SER A 69 -14.33 -4.02 14.88
N ASN A 70 -15.10 -5.01 15.29
CA ASN A 70 -14.57 -6.21 15.91
C ASN A 70 -13.72 -6.97 14.86
N SER A 71 -12.70 -7.71 15.30
CA SER A 71 -11.86 -8.55 14.41
C SER A 71 -12.66 -9.57 13.58
N GLU A 72 -13.92 -9.82 13.95
CA GLU A 72 -14.86 -10.67 13.19
C GLU A 72 -15.30 -10.04 11.86
N ASP A 73 -15.12 -8.74 11.68
CA ASP A 73 -15.51 -8.00 10.47
C ASP A 73 -14.35 -7.80 9.49
N GLU A 74 -13.19 -8.41 9.71
CA GLU A 74 -12.05 -8.33 8.80
C GLU A 74 -12.31 -9.15 7.53
N LEU A 75 -11.89 -8.59 6.37
CA LEU A 75 -12.00 -9.29 5.10
C LEU A 75 -11.21 -10.61 5.12
N SER A 76 -11.87 -11.67 4.73
CA SER A 76 -11.25 -12.97 4.49
C SER A 76 -10.34 -12.93 3.25
N LEU A 77 -9.40 -13.86 3.14
CA LEU A 77 -8.53 -13.97 1.96
C LEU A 77 -9.31 -14.19 0.67
N GLU A 78 -10.44 -14.91 0.75
CA GLU A 78 -11.32 -15.16 -0.39
C GLU A 78 -12.02 -13.87 -0.85
N GLU A 79 -12.53 -13.06 0.07
CA GLU A 79 -13.13 -11.76 -0.24
C GLU A 79 -12.11 -10.79 -0.82
N ILE A 80 -10.91 -10.70 -0.23
CA ILE A 80 -9.80 -9.89 -0.76
C ILE A 80 -9.48 -10.30 -2.19
N SER A 81 -9.34 -11.60 -2.45
CA SER A 81 -9.07 -12.12 -3.79
C SER A 81 -10.17 -11.76 -4.78
N LYS A 82 -11.44 -11.96 -4.40
CA LYS A 82 -12.59 -11.61 -5.23
C LYS A 82 -12.63 -10.13 -5.57
N ILE A 83 -12.51 -9.26 -4.57
CA ILE A 83 -12.49 -7.80 -4.74
C ILE A 83 -11.33 -7.41 -5.66
N TRP A 84 -10.15 -8.01 -5.49
CA TRP A 84 -9.00 -7.76 -6.37
C TRP A 84 -9.29 -8.15 -7.82
N GLN A 85 -9.87 -9.31 -8.09
CA GLN A 85 -10.21 -9.73 -9.45
C GLN A 85 -11.23 -8.78 -10.11
N GLU A 86 -12.22 -8.30 -9.36
CA GLU A 86 -13.17 -7.30 -9.85
C GLU A 86 -12.46 -5.96 -10.15
N ALA A 87 -11.65 -5.44 -9.22
CA ALA A 87 -10.87 -4.22 -9.44
C ALA A 87 -9.95 -4.34 -10.66
N LYS A 88 -9.31 -5.49 -10.82
CA LYS A 88 -8.46 -5.82 -11.97
C LYS A 88 -9.23 -5.81 -13.28
N SER A 89 -10.47 -6.29 -13.31
CA SER A 89 -11.33 -6.24 -14.51
C SER A 89 -11.70 -4.81 -14.90
N LEU A 90 -11.81 -3.91 -13.92
CA LEU A 90 -12.07 -2.48 -14.11
C LEU A 90 -10.81 -1.66 -14.48
N GLY A 91 -9.64 -2.31 -14.56
CA GLY A 91 -8.38 -1.70 -15.01
C GLY A 91 -7.34 -1.47 -13.93
N ALA A 92 -7.61 -1.82 -12.65
CA ALA A 92 -6.64 -1.63 -11.57
C ALA A 92 -5.32 -2.36 -11.85
N PHE A 93 -4.20 -1.69 -11.63
CA PHE A 93 -2.85 -2.22 -11.80
C PHE A 93 -1.99 -2.01 -10.54
N SER A 94 -2.55 -1.40 -9.51
CA SER A 94 -1.91 -1.27 -8.21
C SER A 94 -2.90 -1.46 -7.07
N SER A 95 -2.39 -1.91 -5.91
CA SER A 95 -3.13 -1.92 -4.65
C SER A 95 -2.31 -1.32 -3.53
N VAL A 96 -3.01 -0.79 -2.53
CA VAL A 96 -2.43 -0.34 -1.27
C VAL A 96 -2.97 -1.26 -0.18
N ILE A 97 -2.09 -1.78 0.64
CA ILE A 97 -2.43 -2.52 1.85
C ILE A 97 -2.28 -1.57 3.03
N SER A 98 -3.37 -1.32 3.70
CA SER A 98 -3.48 -0.43 4.87
C SER A 98 -4.36 -1.06 5.95
N GLY A 99 -4.83 -0.27 6.89
CA GLY A 99 -5.72 -0.67 7.97
C GLY A 99 -5.45 0.14 9.22
N GLY A 100 -5.60 -0.47 10.39
CA GLY A 100 -4.97 0.03 11.59
C GLY A 100 -3.45 -0.11 11.44
N GLU A 101 -2.92 -1.30 11.63
CA GLU A 101 -1.54 -1.65 11.28
C GLU A 101 -1.50 -3.01 10.56
N PRO A 102 -1.25 -3.05 9.25
CA PRO A 102 -1.28 -4.29 8.49
C PRO A 102 -0.33 -5.37 8.99
N THR A 103 0.79 -4.96 9.59
CA THR A 103 1.78 -5.91 10.11
C THR A 103 1.31 -6.65 11.36
N LEU A 104 0.19 -6.30 11.97
CA LEU A 104 -0.43 -7.09 13.05
C LEU A 104 -1.22 -8.27 12.50
N ARG A 105 -1.65 -8.22 11.24
CA ARG A 105 -2.34 -9.33 10.60
C ARG A 105 -1.39 -10.52 10.42
N LYS A 106 -1.78 -11.70 10.92
CA LYS A 106 -0.91 -12.88 10.98
C LYS A 106 -0.68 -13.50 9.58
N ASP A 107 -1.72 -13.47 8.74
CA ASP A 107 -1.77 -13.99 7.38
C ASP A 107 -1.47 -12.91 6.32
N LEU A 108 -0.66 -11.89 6.65
CA LEU A 108 -0.32 -10.78 5.74
C LEU A 108 0.39 -11.24 4.46
N VAL A 109 1.16 -12.33 4.52
CA VAL A 109 1.80 -12.94 3.34
C VAL A 109 0.73 -13.51 2.42
N GLU A 110 -0.22 -14.22 2.97
CA GLU A 110 -1.36 -14.81 2.26
C GLU A 110 -2.27 -13.72 1.66
N VAL A 111 -2.41 -12.55 2.34
CA VAL A 111 -3.07 -11.36 1.78
C VAL A 111 -2.37 -10.89 0.51
N LEU A 112 -1.03 -10.82 0.51
CA LEU A 112 -0.25 -10.43 -0.67
C LEU A 112 -0.43 -11.45 -1.82
N GLU A 113 -0.52 -12.72 -1.50
CA GLU A 113 -0.82 -13.78 -2.47
C GLU A 113 -2.25 -13.65 -3.03
N ALA A 114 -3.23 -13.42 -2.16
CA ALA A 114 -4.63 -13.25 -2.54
C ALA A 114 -4.84 -12.09 -3.52
N VAL A 115 -4.09 -10.99 -3.37
CA VAL A 115 -4.08 -9.88 -4.33
C VAL A 115 -3.12 -10.11 -5.51
N GLU A 116 -2.51 -11.27 -5.70
CA GLU A 116 -1.53 -11.55 -6.76
C GLU A 116 -0.36 -10.53 -6.79
N ALA A 117 0.22 -10.21 -5.64
CA ALA A 117 1.20 -9.12 -5.48
C ALA A 117 2.42 -9.20 -6.41
N THR A 118 2.79 -10.40 -6.87
CA THR A 118 3.87 -10.59 -7.85
C THR A 118 3.52 -10.06 -9.24
N LYS A 119 2.21 -9.91 -9.57
CA LYS A 119 1.72 -9.56 -10.90
C LYS A 119 1.33 -8.08 -11.06
N HIS A 120 1.33 -7.28 -9.98
CA HIS A 120 1.00 -5.86 -10.03
C HIS A 120 1.80 -5.07 -9.00
N ILE A 121 1.56 -3.74 -8.89
CA ILE A 121 2.26 -2.90 -7.92
C ILE A 121 1.49 -2.95 -6.60
N VAL A 122 2.12 -3.46 -5.54
CA VAL A 122 1.56 -3.42 -4.19
C VAL A 122 2.39 -2.49 -3.32
N CYS A 123 1.73 -1.53 -2.71
CA CYS A 123 2.28 -0.67 -1.68
C CYS A 123 1.68 -1.07 -0.32
N MET A 124 2.46 -1.03 0.74
CA MET A 124 1.96 -1.18 2.11
C MET A 124 2.28 0.09 2.89
N THR A 125 1.28 0.60 3.62
CA THR A 125 1.47 1.69 4.58
C THR A 125 1.57 1.08 5.98
N THR A 126 2.60 1.44 6.74
CA THR A 126 2.88 0.84 8.06
C THR A 126 3.55 1.81 9.02
N ASN A 127 3.28 1.65 10.30
CA ASN A 127 4.01 2.31 11.38
C ASN A 127 5.35 1.63 11.69
N ALA A 128 5.67 0.51 11.04
CA ALA A 128 6.90 -0.26 11.16
C ALA A 128 7.19 -0.92 12.53
N ILE A 129 6.36 -0.72 13.55
CA ILE A 129 6.64 -1.18 14.93
C ILE A 129 6.87 -2.69 14.98
N ALA A 130 6.07 -3.47 14.24
CA ALA A 130 6.15 -4.93 14.19
C ALA A 130 7.03 -5.46 13.05
N LEU A 131 7.79 -4.60 12.34
CA LEU A 131 8.68 -5.00 11.27
C LEU A 131 10.08 -5.33 11.78
N ASN A 132 10.67 -6.36 11.16
CA ASN A 132 12.09 -6.72 11.26
C ASN A 132 12.57 -7.22 9.90
N GLU A 133 13.88 -7.43 9.75
CA GLU A 133 14.50 -7.85 8.49
C GLU A 133 13.90 -9.14 7.94
N SER A 134 13.70 -10.16 8.78
CA SER A 134 13.13 -11.44 8.36
C SER A 134 11.71 -11.27 7.81
N ARG A 135 10.89 -10.45 8.46
CA ARG A 135 9.53 -10.17 8.02
C ARG A 135 9.51 -9.37 6.71
N LEU A 136 10.37 -8.36 6.60
CA LEU A 136 10.54 -7.59 5.38
C LEU A 136 10.95 -8.47 4.19
N ALA A 137 11.89 -9.41 4.41
CA ALA A 137 12.31 -10.36 3.38
C ALA A 137 11.13 -11.21 2.89
N ARG A 138 10.33 -11.78 3.80
CA ARG A 138 9.15 -12.58 3.45
C ARG A 138 8.10 -11.78 2.67
N LEU A 139 7.81 -10.54 3.08
CA LEU A 139 6.86 -9.66 2.37
C LEU A 139 7.37 -9.31 0.97
N LYS A 140 8.68 -9.07 0.83
CA LYS A 140 9.31 -8.83 -0.47
C LYS A 140 9.22 -10.06 -1.39
N GLU A 141 9.47 -11.24 -0.87
CA GLU A 141 9.33 -12.52 -1.61
C GLU A 141 7.89 -12.75 -2.06
N ALA A 142 6.91 -12.42 -1.21
CA ALA A 142 5.48 -12.46 -1.54
C ALA A 142 5.05 -11.43 -2.59
N GLY A 143 5.94 -10.50 -3.00
CA GLY A 143 5.70 -9.57 -4.10
C GLY A 143 5.42 -8.13 -3.70
N LEU A 144 5.55 -7.77 -2.40
CA LEU A 144 5.44 -6.38 -1.94
C LEU A 144 6.43 -5.50 -2.73
N SER A 145 5.90 -4.44 -3.35
CA SER A 145 6.68 -3.61 -4.27
C SER A 145 7.30 -2.40 -3.59
N THR A 146 6.56 -1.77 -2.69
CA THR A 146 6.98 -0.56 -1.95
C THR A 146 6.39 -0.54 -0.56
N ILE A 147 7.06 0.17 0.35
CA ILE A 147 6.56 0.44 1.70
C ILE A 147 6.54 1.95 1.90
N HIS A 148 5.43 2.44 2.42
CA HIS A 148 5.30 3.78 2.95
C HIS A 148 5.37 3.72 4.47
N TYR A 149 6.46 4.21 5.02
CA TYR A 149 6.62 4.33 6.46
C TYR A 149 5.91 5.58 6.97
N SER A 150 5.16 5.41 8.05
CA SER A 150 4.48 6.51 8.72
C SER A 150 5.50 7.33 9.53
N LEU A 151 5.85 8.52 9.06
CA LEU A 151 6.77 9.45 9.73
C LEU A 151 6.25 10.88 9.53
N ASP A 152 5.97 11.60 10.60
CA ASP A 152 5.34 12.93 10.53
C ASP A 152 6.26 14.05 10.92
N SER A 153 7.29 13.79 11.74
CA SER A 153 8.30 14.78 12.12
C SER A 153 9.70 14.17 12.06
N LEU A 154 10.70 15.00 11.76
CA LEU A 154 12.12 14.65 11.89
C LEU A 154 12.64 14.80 13.32
N ASP A 155 11.88 15.44 14.21
CA ASP A 155 12.13 15.47 15.63
C ASP A 155 11.58 14.17 16.27
N PRO A 156 12.43 13.36 16.94
CA PRO A 156 12.00 12.07 17.51
C PRO A 156 10.89 12.19 18.53
N ASP A 157 10.99 13.16 19.43
CA ASP A 157 10.03 13.33 20.53
C ASP A 157 8.68 13.85 20.01
N GLU A 158 8.70 14.77 19.05
CA GLU A 158 7.49 15.25 18.38
C GLU A 158 6.83 14.14 17.58
N ASN A 159 7.59 13.35 16.83
CA ASN A 159 7.06 12.23 16.06
C ASN A 159 6.42 11.17 16.96
N ASP A 160 7.10 10.77 18.03
CA ASP A 160 6.61 9.77 18.97
C ASP A 160 5.34 10.24 19.66
N LYS A 161 5.25 11.53 20.01
CA LYS A 161 4.04 12.14 20.55
C LYS A 161 2.88 12.10 19.55
N ILE A 162 3.07 12.55 18.32
CA ILE A 162 2.04 12.54 17.26
C ILE A 162 1.54 11.13 16.99
N ARG A 163 2.44 10.16 16.99
CA ARG A 163 2.13 8.74 16.74
C ARG A 163 1.59 7.99 17.97
N GLY A 164 1.65 8.60 19.15
CA GLY A 164 1.19 7.98 20.40
C GLY A 164 1.95 6.69 20.74
N TYR A 165 3.25 6.61 20.33
CA TYR A 165 4.08 5.44 20.58
C TYR A 165 5.53 5.83 20.81
N GLN A 166 6.05 5.58 22.02
CA GLN A 166 7.43 5.91 22.38
C GLN A 166 8.42 4.99 21.64
N GLY A 167 9.40 5.59 20.98
CA GLY A 167 10.42 4.88 20.19
C GLY A 167 9.98 4.59 18.73
N HIS A 168 8.84 5.11 18.31
CA HIS A 168 8.35 4.97 16.94
C HIS A 168 9.36 5.50 15.91
N TYR A 169 9.87 6.73 16.12
CA TYR A 169 10.87 7.33 15.22
C TYR A 169 12.08 6.42 15.02
N ALA A 170 12.67 5.96 16.13
CA ALA A 170 13.87 5.11 16.09
C ALA A 170 13.59 3.78 15.35
N GLN A 171 12.38 3.23 15.49
CA GLN A 171 11.99 2.00 14.80
C GLN A 171 11.85 2.22 13.29
N VAL A 172 11.21 3.31 12.86
CA VAL A 172 11.09 3.66 11.44
C VAL A 172 12.46 3.87 10.81
N ILE A 173 13.35 4.63 11.47
CA ILE A 173 14.72 4.85 10.97
C ILE A 173 15.49 3.55 10.80
N ARG A 174 15.37 2.60 11.74
CA ARG A 174 15.99 1.26 11.61
C ARG A 174 15.46 0.47 10.40
N CYS A 175 14.18 0.64 10.06
CA CYS A 175 13.59 -0.07 8.91
C CYS A 175 13.98 0.55 7.56
N ILE A 176 14.42 1.83 7.53
CA ILE A 176 14.85 2.53 6.32
C ILE A 176 16.31 2.26 5.98
N GLN A 177 17.16 2.02 6.98
CA GLN A 177 18.62 1.73 6.85
C GLN A 177 18.86 0.28 6.43
#